data_7d3c390612e07b030dfa3ff5b4897b87
#
_entry.id   7d3c390612e07b030dfa3ff5b4897b87
#
_cell.length_a   1.000
_cell.length_b   1.000
_cell.length_c   1.000
_cell.angle_alpha   90.00
_cell.angle_beta   90.00
_cell.angle_gamma   90.00
#
_symmetry.space_group_name_H-M   'P 1'
#
loop_
_entity.id
_entity.type
_entity.pdbx_description
1 polymer ?
#
loop_
_entity_poly.entity_id
_entity_poly.type
_entity_poly.pdbx_seq_one_letter_code
_entity_poly.pdbx_strand_id
1 'polypeptide(L)'
;RAGRKGDDALVAKMAGHSVAQKLPLVATHPVQFLKKEDFTAHEVRVCIAQGYVLADPKRPREYTPQQYFKTEEEMRELFSDIPQALENTVVIAQRCNLDGVLQKPQLPVFPTPDGMSLDGYMVKLSKEGLEKRLAFLYPDEKIRDAKRPEYMERLDYELKTIITMKFPGYFLIVQDFINWSKRNGVPVGPGRGSGAGSLVAYCLGITDLDPLHYGLLFERFLNPERVSMPDFDVDFCQHNRDRTIEYVKRVYGADAVSQIVTFGAMGAKAVVRDV
;
A
#
# COMPACT_ATOMS: atom_id res chain seq x y z
N ARG A 1 -17.88 20.36 -16.24
CA ARG A 1 -18.33 20.33 -17.66
C ARG A 1 -17.38 19.44 -18.47
N ALA A 2 -17.86 18.32 -18.98
CA ALA A 2 -17.07 17.33 -19.70
C ALA A 2 -17.60 17.07 -21.12
N GLY A 3 -18.57 17.87 -21.58
CA GLY A 3 -19.26 17.65 -22.86
C GLY A 3 -20.24 16.47 -22.84
N ARG A 4 -20.67 16.04 -21.67
CA ARG A 4 -21.70 14.99 -21.51
C ARG A 4 -23.11 15.59 -21.62
N LYS A 5 -24.03 14.78 -22.08
CA LYS A 5 -25.44 15.15 -22.08
C LYS A 5 -25.92 15.41 -20.64
N GLY A 6 -26.40 16.62 -20.38
CA GLY A 6 -26.91 17.03 -19.07
C GLY A 6 -25.91 17.75 -18.17
N ASP A 7 -24.63 17.90 -18.57
CA ASP A 7 -23.61 18.62 -17.77
C ASP A 7 -24.06 20.06 -17.45
N ASP A 8 -24.58 20.81 -18.43
CA ASP A 8 -25.01 22.20 -18.21
C ASP A 8 -26.22 22.30 -17.28
N ALA A 9 -27.17 21.38 -17.41
CA ALA A 9 -28.32 21.30 -16.51
C ALA A 9 -27.89 20.97 -15.06
N LEU A 10 -26.90 20.09 -14.92
CA LEU A 10 -26.31 19.78 -13.61
C LEU A 10 -25.60 21.00 -13.01
N VAL A 11 -24.79 21.70 -13.79
CA VAL A 11 -24.08 22.92 -13.35
C VAL A 11 -25.06 23.99 -12.91
N ALA A 12 -26.12 24.24 -13.70
CA ALA A 12 -27.17 25.21 -13.35
C ALA A 12 -27.87 24.83 -12.02
N LYS A 13 -28.18 23.54 -11.83
CA LYS A 13 -28.78 23.04 -10.57
C LYS A 13 -27.83 23.21 -9.39
N MET A 14 -26.55 22.92 -9.56
CA MET A 14 -25.53 23.08 -8.52
C MET A 14 -25.32 24.56 -8.16
N ALA A 15 -25.31 25.45 -9.16
CA ALA A 15 -25.24 26.90 -8.94
C ALA A 15 -26.45 27.41 -8.12
N GLY A 16 -27.66 27.00 -8.49
CA GLY A 16 -28.88 27.34 -7.73
C GLY A 16 -28.83 26.82 -6.28
N HIS A 17 -28.36 25.59 -6.09
CA HIS A 17 -28.19 25.00 -4.75
C HIS A 17 -27.13 25.75 -3.91
N SER A 18 -26.02 26.11 -4.53
CA SER A 18 -24.95 26.91 -3.91
C SER A 18 -25.49 28.22 -3.37
N VAL A 19 -26.27 28.97 -4.17
CA VAL A 19 -26.88 30.22 -3.76
C VAL A 19 -27.86 29.99 -2.62
N ALA A 20 -28.75 29.00 -2.74
CA ALA A 20 -29.78 28.71 -1.72
C ALA A 20 -29.17 28.31 -0.36
N GLN A 21 -28.05 27.59 -0.37
CA GLN A 21 -27.36 27.13 0.85
C GLN A 21 -26.23 28.08 1.30
N LYS A 22 -25.97 29.14 0.58
CA LYS A 22 -24.86 30.08 0.85
C LYS A 22 -23.49 29.38 0.88
N LEU A 23 -23.30 28.35 0.04
CA LEU A 23 -22.05 27.60 -0.09
C LEU A 23 -21.27 28.09 -1.30
N PRO A 24 -19.96 28.35 -1.19
CA PRO A 24 -19.15 28.72 -2.34
C PRO A 24 -19.08 27.56 -3.36
N LEU A 25 -19.25 27.89 -4.65
CA LEU A 25 -19.13 26.95 -5.75
C LEU A 25 -17.70 26.92 -6.27
N VAL A 26 -17.22 25.76 -6.66
CA VAL A 26 -15.87 25.56 -7.22
C VAL A 26 -15.98 24.90 -8.59
N ALA A 27 -15.24 25.44 -9.56
CA ALA A 27 -15.14 24.84 -10.89
C ALA A 27 -14.23 23.61 -10.87
N THR A 28 -14.72 22.49 -11.36
CA THR A 28 -13.93 21.26 -11.54
C THR A 28 -14.08 20.72 -12.95
N HIS A 29 -13.06 20.00 -13.42
CA HIS A 29 -13.10 19.31 -14.69
C HIS A 29 -12.68 17.84 -14.47
N PRO A 30 -13.47 16.86 -14.95
CA PRO A 30 -13.18 15.44 -14.74
C PRO A 30 -12.14 14.95 -15.74
N VAL A 31 -10.88 15.31 -15.52
CA VAL A 31 -9.73 14.92 -16.37
C VAL A 31 -9.53 13.41 -16.34
N GLN A 32 -9.34 12.81 -17.52
CA GLN A 32 -9.06 11.38 -17.69
C GLN A 32 -7.76 11.11 -18.45
N PHE A 33 -7.28 12.06 -19.24
CA PHE A 33 -6.07 11.97 -20.04
C PHE A 33 -5.45 13.35 -20.24
N LEU A 34 -4.18 13.40 -20.66
CA LEU A 34 -3.41 14.66 -20.69
C LEU A 34 -3.77 15.51 -21.90
N LYS A 35 -3.79 14.95 -23.09
CA LYS A 35 -4.03 15.67 -24.35
C LYS A 35 -5.30 15.18 -25.03
N LYS A 36 -5.92 16.02 -25.82
CA LYS A 36 -7.15 15.68 -26.55
C LYS A 36 -6.97 14.48 -27.48
N GLU A 37 -5.78 14.33 -28.06
CA GLU A 37 -5.40 13.23 -28.94
C GLU A 37 -5.35 11.87 -28.22
N ASP A 38 -5.16 11.87 -26.90
CA ASP A 38 -5.06 10.64 -26.08
C ASP A 38 -6.41 9.95 -25.88
N PHE A 39 -7.51 10.54 -26.34
CA PHE A 39 -8.86 10.01 -26.15
C PHE A 39 -9.02 8.56 -26.65
N THR A 40 -8.49 8.26 -27.83
CA THR A 40 -8.57 6.89 -28.38
C THR A 40 -7.80 5.89 -27.55
N ALA A 41 -6.60 6.25 -27.07
CA ALA A 41 -5.80 5.41 -26.20
C ALA A 41 -6.52 5.18 -24.85
N HIS A 42 -7.17 6.20 -24.31
CA HIS A 42 -8.00 6.08 -23.11
C HIS A 42 -9.18 5.12 -23.31
N GLU A 43 -9.89 5.21 -24.44
CA GLU A 43 -10.99 4.30 -24.79
C GLU A 43 -10.52 2.84 -24.88
N VAL A 44 -9.33 2.58 -25.44
CA VAL A 44 -8.71 1.25 -25.47
C VAL A 44 -8.44 0.75 -24.04
N ARG A 45 -7.88 1.60 -23.19
CA ARG A 45 -7.64 1.27 -21.78
C ARG A 45 -8.93 0.89 -21.04
N VAL A 46 -10.01 1.64 -21.28
CA VAL A 46 -11.33 1.35 -20.68
C VAL A 46 -11.86 0.01 -21.19
N CYS A 47 -11.73 -0.26 -22.50
CA CYS A 47 -12.13 -1.54 -23.07
C CYS A 47 -11.38 -2.72 -22.41
N ILE A 48 -10.07 -2.61 -22.23
CA ILE A 48 -9.26 -3.62 -21.55
C ILE A 48 -9.76 -3.86 -20.11
N ALA A 49 -10.03 -2.78 -19.38
CA ALA A 49 -10.49 -2.88 -17.98
C ALA A 49 -11.89 -3.49 -17.84
N GLN A 50 -12.77 -3.27 -18.84
CA GLN A 50 -14.16 -3.70 -18.80
C GLN A 50 -14.42 -4.98 -19.61
N GLY A 51 -13.42 -5.55 -20.28
CA GLY A 51 -13.54 -6.76 -21.07
C GLY A 51 -14.27 -6.58 -22.42
N TYR A 52 -14.20 -5.38 -23.01
CA TYR A 52 -14.76 -5.08 -24.33
C TYR A 52 -13.66 -4.92 -25.39
N VAL A 53 -14.04 -5.02 -26.65
CA VAL A 53 -13.22 -4.58 -27.79
C VAL A 53 -13.71 -3.21 -28.28
N LEU A 54 -12.82 -2.40 -28.84
CA LEU A 54 -13.13 -1.02 -29.26
C LEU A 54 -14.28 -0.95 -30.27
N ALA A 55 -14.40 -1.95 -31.14
CA ALA A 55 -15.44 -2.05 -32.18
C ALA A 55 -16.79 -2.59 -31.65
N ASP A 56 -16.88 -3.03 -30.40
CA ASP A 56 -18.12 -3.57 -29.85
C ASP A 56 -19.20 -2.48 -29.75
N PRO A 57 -20.35 -2.61 -30.44
CA PRO A 57 -21.42 -1.64 -30.36
C PRO A 57 -22.11 -1.59 -29.00
N LYS A 58 -21.96 -2.62 -28.15
CA LYS A 58 -22.58 -2.72 -26.85
C LYS A 58 -21.70 -2.11 -25.72
N ARG A 59 -20.45 -1.73 -26.04
CA ARG A 59 -19.57 -1.15 -25.03
C ARG A 59 -20.13 0.17 -24.49
N PRO A 60 -20.05 0.43 -23.18
CA PRO A 60 -20.38 1.73 -22.61
C PRO A 60 -19.50 2.84 -23.18
N ARG A 61 -20.10 3.97 -23.55
CA ARG A 61 -19.37 5.17 -23.99
C ARG A 61 -19.57 6.28 -22.98
N GLU A 62 -18.86 6.18 -21.88
CA GLU A 62 -19.04 7.05 -20.71
C GLU A 62 -18.15 8.30 -20.77
N TYR A 63 -17.12 8.28 -21.61
CA TYR A 63 -16.12 9.34 -21.72
C TYR A 63 -16.28 10.15 -23.02
N THR A 64 -15.79 11.38 -22.97
CA THR A 64 -15.81 12.30 -24.13
C THR A 64 -14.39 12.80 -24.43
N PRO A 65 -14.11 13.22 -25.68
CA PRO A 65 -12.84 13.85 -26.04
C PRO A 65 -12.54 15.15 -25.29
N GLN A 66 -13.51 15.69 -24.54
CA GLN A 66 -13.36 16.93 -23.79
C GLN A 66 -12.72 16.71 -22.39
N GLN A 67 -12.50 15.48 -21.98
CA GLN A 67 -11.99 15.15 -20.64
C GLN A 67 -10.45 15.11 -20.58
N TYR A 68 -9.78 15.93 -21.38
CA TYR A 68 -8.34 16.15 -21.28
C TYR A 68 -7.98 17.24 -20.27
N PHE A 69 -6.70 17.33 -19.91
CA PHE A 69 -6.18 18.33 -19.00
C PHE A 69 -6.17 19.71 -19.69
N LYS A 70 -7.19 20.52 -19.43
CA LYS A 70 -7.40 21.82 -20.03
C LYS A 70 -6.43 22.88 -19.52
N THR A 71 -6.10 23.85 -20.37
CA THR A 71 -5.35 25.05 -19.96
C THR A 71 -6.21 25.98 -19.11
N GLU A 72 -5.57 26.96 -18.49
CA GLU A 72 -6.28 27.98 -17.71
C GLU A 72 -7.26 28.77 -18.58
N GLU A 73 -6.85 29.12 -19.79
CA GLU A 73 -7.68 29.87 -20.77
C GLU A 73 -8.92 29.05 -21.16
N GLU A 74 -8.75 27.79 -21.47
CA GLU A 74 -9.86 26.88 -21.79
C GLU A 74 -10.82 26.70 -20.60
N MET A 75 -10.30 26.66 -19.37
CA MET A 75 -11.13 26.62 -18.18
C MET A 75 -11.88 27.94 -17.94
N ARG A 76 -11.25 29.08 -18.22
CA ARG A 76 -11.90 30.40 -18.15
C ARG A 76 -13.03 30.53 -19.16
N GLU A 77 -12.83 30.05 -20.39
CA GLU A 77 -13.87 30.00 -21.41
C GLU A 77 -15.02 29.08 -20.99
N LEU A 78 -14.69 27.86 -20.52
CA LEU A 78 -15.66 26.84 -20.13
C LEU A 78 -16.59 27.27 -18.99
N PHE A 79 -16.11 28.10 -18.07
CA PHE A 79 -16.86 28.61 -16.91
C PHE A 79 -17.04 30.14 -16.96
N SER A 80 -17.06 30.73 -18.16
CA SER A 80 -17.23 32.18 -18.34
C SER A 80 -18.55 32.71 -17.77
N ASP A 81 -19.56 31.86 -17.65
CA ASP A 81 -20.87 32.16 -17.03
C ASP A 81 -20.83 32.12 -15.49
N ILE A 82 -19.79 31.54 -14.88
CA ILE A 82 -19.63 31.42 -13.42
C ILE A 82 -18.16 31.68 -13.03
N PRO A 83 -17.60 32.88 -13.30
CA PRO A 83 -16.18 33.15 -13.07
C PRO A 83 -15.78 33.00 -11.60
N GLN A 84 -16.68 33.30 -10.66
CA GLN A 84 -16.49 33.14 -9.24
C GLN A 84 -16.12 31.69 -8.85
N ALA A 85 -16.61 30.70 -9.58
CA ALA A 85 -16.29 29.29 -9.31
C ALA A 85 -14.82 28.96 -9.65
N LEU A 86 -14.20 29.67 -10.58
CA LEU A 86 -12.77 29.57 -10.86
C LEU A 86 -11.93 30.27 -9.79
N GLU A 87 -12.31 31.48 -9.38
CA GLU A 87 -11.64 32.22 -8.30
C GLU A 87 -11.62 31.41 -7.00
N ASN A 88 -12.73 30.74 -6.68
CA ASN A 88 -12.84 29.88 -5.49
C ASN A 88 -11.88 28.68 -5.51
N THR A 89 -11.37 28.23 -6.67
CA THR A 89 -10.33 27.20 -6.72
C THR A 89 -9.05 27.67 -6.06
N VAL A 90 -8.66 28.92 -6.30
CA VAL A 90 -7.49 29.55 -5.69
C VAL A 90 -7.70 29.74 -4.18
N VAL A 91 -8.90 30.15 -3.78
CA VAL A 91 -9.25 30.31 -2.36
C VAL A 91 -9.13 28.98 -1.61
N ILE A 92 -9.58 27.88 -2.22
CA ILE A 92 -9.41 26.53 -1.62
C ILE A 92 -7.93 26.17 -1.53
N ALA A 93 -7.15 26.36 -2.60
CA ALA A 93 -5.73 26.09 -2.58
C ALA A 93 -5.00 26.86 -1.46
N GLN A 94 -5.34 28.13 -1.26
CA GLN A 94 -4.79 28.96 -0.19
C GLN A 94 -5.20 28.49 1.22
N ARG A 95 -6.36 27.84 1.35
CA ARG A 95 -6.84 27.28 2.63
C ARG A 95 -6.22 25.91 2.94
N CYS A 96 -5.74 25.17 1.92
CA CYS A 96 -5.05 23.92 2.07
C CYS A 96 -3.59 24.15 2.44
N ASN A 97 -3.35 24.52 3.70
CA ASN A 97 -2.05 24.93 4.20
C ASN A 97 -1.69 24.06 5.40
N LEU A 98 -1.03 22.95 5.14
CA LEU A 98 -0.65 21.99 6.17
C LEU A 98 0.86 21.76 6.11
N ASP A 99 1.60 22.47 6.98
CA ASP A 99 3.04 22.31 7.11
C ASP A 99 3.40 21.33 8.23
N GLY A 100 4.52 20.64 8.06
CA GLY A 100 5.15 19.84 9.11
C GLY A 100 4.56 18.46 9.38
N VAL A 101 3.55 18.00 8.61
CA VAL A 101 2.98 16.65 8.76
C VAL A 101 3.81 15.59 8.05
N LEU A 102 4.45 15.97 6.94
CA LEU A 102 5.31 15.04 6.18
C LEU A 102 6.70 15.01 6.80
N GLN A 103 6.93 14.04 7.69
CA GLN A 103 8.24 13.76 8.27
C GLN A 103 8.85 12.51 7.63
N LYS A 104 10.18 12.40 7.73
CA LYS A 104 10.86 11.16 7.35
C LYS A 104 10.37 10.03 8.28
N PRO A 105 10.15 8.81 7.75
CA PRO A 105 9.79 7.67 8.59
C PRO A 105 10.80 7.49 9.72
N GLN A 106 10.30 7.35 10.95
CA GLN A 106 11.11 7.09 12.14
C GLN A 106 10.73 5.72 12.68
N LEU A 107 11.73 4.87 12.87
CA LEU A 107 11.55 3.56 13.48
C LEU A 107 12.10 3.60 14.90
N PRO A 108 11.48 2.88 15.86
CA PRO A 108 12.08 2.64 17.17
C PRO A 108 13.42 1.94 17.02
N VAL A 109 14.30 2.15 17.99
CA VAL A 109 15.59 1.45 18.01
C VAL A 109 15.36 0.04 18.56
N PHE A 110 15.71 -0.97 17.75
CA PHE A 110 15.68 -2.36 18.20
C PHE A 110 16.88 -2.62 19.12
N PRO A 111 16.68 -3.15 20.34
CA PRO A 111 17.77 -3.47 21.24
C PRO A 111 18.50 -4.74 20.77
N THR A 112 19.74 -4.59 20.31
CA THR A 112 20.58 -5.75 19.95
C THR A 112 21.33 -6.27 21.18
N PRO A 113 21.51 -7.60 21.32
CA PRO A 113 22.34 -8.15 22.38
C PRO A 113 23.82 -7.83 22.15
N ASP A 114 24.58 -7.70 23.22
CA ASP A 114 26.05 -7.58 23.25
C ASP A 114 26.63 -6.43 22.40
N GLY A 115 25.87 -5.37 22.16
CA GLY A 115 26.30 -4.22 21.34
C GLY A 115 26.51 -4.55 19.86
N MET A 116 25.97 -5.65 19.38
CA MET A 116 26.03 -6.04 17.97
C MET A 116 25.28 -5.02 17.11
N SER A 117 25.79 -4.77 15.88
CA SER A 117 25.06 -3.93 14.93
C SER A 117 23.74 -4.58 14.47
N LEU A 118 22.75 -3.76 14.13
CA LEU A 118 21.46 -4.26 13.58
C LEU A 118 21.68 -5.18 12.38
N ASP A 119 22.57 -4.80 11.47
CA ASP A 119 22.90 -5.57 10.27
C ASP A 119 23.52 -6.92 10.63
N GLY A 120 24.51 -6.93 11.49
CA GLY A 120 25.16 -8.16 11.96
C GLY A 120 24.21 -9.09 12.68
N TYR A 121 23.33 -8.55 13.52
CA TYR A 121 22.34 -9.33 14.25
C TYR A 121 21.30 -9.94 13.32
N MET A 122 20.80 -9.17 12.35
CA MET A 122 19.87 -9.70 11.35
C MET A 122 20.50 -10.82 10.50
N VAL A 123 21.73 -10.63 10.03
CA VAL A 123 22.46 -11.67 9.28
C VAL A 123 22.60 -12.95 10.09
N LYS A 124 22.99 -12.83 11.37
CA LYS A 124 23.13 -13.96 12.28
C LYS A 124 21.81 -14.72 12.43
N LEU A 125 20.74 -14.03 12.81
CA LEU A 125 19.41 -14.65 12.99
C LEU A 125 18.87 -15.29 11.73
N SER A 126 19.08 -14.64 10.57
CA SER A 126 18.62 -15.15 9.29
C SER A 126 19.33 -16.44 8.89
N LYS A 127 20.65 -16.53 9.09
CA LYS A 127 21.44 -17.74 8.83
C LYS A 127 21.07 -18.88 9.78
N GLU A 128 20.95 -18.60 11.07
CA GLU A 128 20.47 -19.59 12.05
C GLU A 128 19.03 -20.07 11.73
N GLY A 129 18.18 -19.16 11.29
CA GLY A 129 16.82 -19.48 10.86
C GLY A 129 16.79 -20.32 9.59
N LEU A 130 17.64 -20.02 8.61
CA LEU A 130 17.75 -20.81 7.39
C LEU A 130 18.09 -22.28 7.69
N GLU A 131 19.08 -22.53 8.53
CA GLU A 131 19.45 -23.91 8.90
C GLU A 131 18.28 -24.67 9.55
N LYS A 132 17.49 -24.00 10.41
CA LYS A 132 16.29 -24.59 11.03
C LYS A 132 15.22 -24.89 9.96
N ARG A 133 14.99 -23.98 9.01
CA ARG A 133 14.02 -24.17 7.93
C ARG A 133 14.45 -25.26 6.97
N LEU A 134 15.74 -25.31 6.59
CA LEU A 134 16.27 -26.38 5.75
C LEU A 134 16.18 -27.75 6.41
N ALA A 135 16.46 -27.87 7.70
CA ALA A 135 16.31 -29.12 8.45
C ALA A 135 14.84 -29.59 8.49
N PHE A 136 13.88 -28.66 8.56
CA PHE A 136 12.45 -28.97 8.52
C PHE A 136 11.98 -29.37 7.11
N LEU A 137 12.38 -28.62 6.06
CA LEU A 137 11.97 -28.87 4.67
C LEU A 137 12.62 -30.13 4.10
N TYR A 138 13.88 -30.39 4.44
CA TYR A 138 14.70 -31.45 3.92
C TYR A 138 15.32 -32.26 5.08
N PRO A 139 14.57 -33.21 5.67
CA PRO A 139 15.09 -34.07 6.76
C PRO A 139 16.30 -34.91 6.32
N ASP A 140 16.36 -35.32 5.05
CA ASP A 140 17.53 -36.05 4.48
C ASP A 140 18.69 -35.06 4.30
N GLU A 141 19.84 -35.40 4.93
CA GLU A 141 21.02 -34.53 4.93
C GLU A 141 21.61 -34.32 3.54
N LYS A 142 21.62 -35.36 2.68
CA LYS A 142 22.16 -35.25 1.32
C LYS A 142 21.33 -34.31 0.46
N ILE A 143 20.00 -34.41 0.58
CA ILE A 143 19.07 -33.51 -0.13
C ILE A 143 19.22 -32.10 0.38
N ARG A 144 19.28 -31.91 1.71
CA ARG A 144 19.48 -30.63 2.36
C ARG A 144 20.76 -29.94 1.91
N ASP A 145 21.88 -30.67 1.88
CA ASP A 145 23.17 -30.12 1.46
C ASP A 145 23.19 -29.78 -0.03
N ALA A 146 22.49 -30.52 -0.87
CA ALA A 146 22.32 -30.20 -2.29
C ALA A 146 21.47 -28.92 -2.50
N LYS A 147 20.49 -28.65 -1.61
CA LYS A 147 19.59 -27.50 -1.70
C LYS A 147 20.15 -26.22 -1.02
N ARG A 148 21.01 -26.38 -0.02
CA ARG A 148 21.57 -25.26 0.76
C ARG A 148 22.16 -24.13 -0.09
N PRO A 149 22.96 -24.38 -1.17
CA PRO A 149 23.52 -23.30 -1.97
C PRO A 149 22.48 -22.39 -2.60
N GLU A 150 21.39 -22.94 -3.13
CA GLU A 150 20.29 -22.19 -3.75
C GLU A 150 19.65 -21.23 -2.74
N TYR A 151 19.36 -21.71 -1.52
CA TYR A 151 18.78 -20.91 -0.46
C TYR A 151 19.75 -19.85 0.09
N MET A 152 21.05 -20.19 0.21
CA MET A 152 22.06 -19.26 0.68
C MET A 152 22.27 -18.10 -0.30
N GLU A 153 22.33 -18.37 -1.60
CA GLU A 153 22.45 -17.34 -2.64
C GLU A 153 21.28 -16.36 -2.56
N ARG A 154 20.06 -16.87 -2.47
CA ARG A 154 18.87 -16.02 -2.33
C ARG A 154 18.88 -15.25 -1.01
N LEU A 155 19.27 -15.86 0.11
CA LEU A 155 19.35 -15.21 1.40
C LEU A 155 20.37 -14.07 1.39
N ASP A 156 21.57 -14.30 0.86
CA ASP A 156 22.62 -13.28 0.81
C ASP A 156 22.23 -12.10 -0.10
N TYR A 157 21.54 -12.38 -1.21
CA TYR A 157 20.97 -11.34 -2.08
C TYR A 157 19.95 -10.46 -1.35
N GLU A 158 18.98 -11.08 -0.66
CA GLU A 158 17.95 -10.35 0.09
C GLU A 158 18.55 -9.56 1.25
N LEU A 159 19.45 -10.15 2.03
CA LEU A 159 20.15 -9.48 3.12
C LEU A 159 20.92 -8.25 2.63
N LYS A 160 21.65 -8.36 1.53
CA LYS A 160 22.34 -7.22 0.92
C LYS A 160 21.38 -6.09 0.56
N THR A 161 20.25 -6.42 -0.04
CA THR A 161 19.23 -5.43 -0.42
C THR A 161 18.62 -4.75 0.80
N ILE A 162 18.19 -5.52 1.81
CA ILE A 162 17.59 -4.99 3.05
C ILE A 162 18.56 -4.08 3.80
N ILE A 163 19.83 -4.45 3.89
CA ILE A 163 20.88 -3.66 4.55
C ILE A 163 21.14 -2.35 3.77
N THR A 164 21.27 -2.44 2.45
CA THR A 164 21.48 -1.26 1.60
C THR A 164 20.34 -0.26 1.71
N MET A 165 19.11 -0.74 1.81
CA MET A 165 17.91 0.09 1.98
C MET A 165 17.66 0.54 3.43
N LYS A 166 18.50 0.13 4.39
CA LYS A 166 18.45 0.51 5.82
C LYS A 166 17.19 0.04 6.55
N PHE A 167 16.71 -1.15 6.24
CA PHE A 167 15.56 -1.76 6.88
C PHE A 167 15.83 -2.91 7.88
N PRO A 168 17.07 -3.25 8.31
CA PRO A 168 17.29 -4.30 9.30
C PRO A 168 16.48 -4.11 10.58
N GLY A 169 16.44 -2.87 11.12
CA GLY A 169 15.66 -2.57 12.32
C GLY A 169 14.17 -2.88 12.17
N TYR A 170 13.58 -2.59 11.02
CA TYR A 170 12.19 -2.91 10.74
C TYR A 170 11.92 -4.42 10.77
N PHE A 171 12.74 -5.21 10.08
CA PHE A 171 12.62 -6.68 10.09
C PHE A 171 12.78 -7.26 11.50
N LEU A 172 13.74 -6.75 12.27
CA LEU A 172 13.99 -7.20 13.65
C LEU A 172 12.83 -6.87 14.59
N ILE A 173 12.21 -5.71 14.47
CA ILE A 173 11.02 -5.34 15.23
C ILE A 173 9.85 -6.26 14.89
N VAL A 174 9.61 -6.48 13.58
CA VAL A 174 8.50 -7.32 13.13
C VAL A 174 8.68 -8.77 13.58
N GLN A 175 9.88 -9.34 13.42
CA GLN A 175 10.15 -10.70 13.86
C GLN A 175 10.01 -10.86 15.38
N ASP A 176 10.37 -9.84 16.16
CA ASP A 176 10.31 -9.89 17.61
C ASP A 176 8.87 -10.06 18.10
N PHE A 177 7.96 -9.17 17.73
CA PHE A 177 6.59 -9.26 18.23
C PHE A 177 5.82 -10.45 17.64
N ILE A 178 6.13 -10.89 16.42
CA ILE A 178 5.54 -12.10 15.83
C ILE A 178 5.99 -13.35 16.61
N ASN A 179 7.29 -13.49 16.83
CA ASN A 179 7.82 -14.63 17.55
C ASN A 179 7.45 -14.60 19.05
N TRP A 180 7.34 -13.40 19.65
CA TRP A 180 6.79 -13.26 20.98
C TRP A 180 5.35 -13.77 21.03
N SER A 181 4.51 -13.36 20.08
CA SER A 181 3.11 -13.76 19.97
C SER A 181 2.97 -15.28 19.86
N LYS A 182 3.71 -15.90 18.94
CA LYS A 182 3.73 -17.36 18.75
C LYS A 182 4.13 -18.09 20.05
N ARG A 183 5.13 -17.59 20.79
CA ARG A 183 5.60 -18.19 22.05
C ARG A 183 4.66 -17.96 23.23
N ASN A 184 3.81 -16.92 23.17
CA ASN A 184 2.89 -16.57 24.25
C ASN A 184 1.43 -16.97 23.98
N GLY A 185 1.20 -17.90 23.05
CA GLY A 185 -0.13 -18.45 22.78
C GLY A 185 -1.07 -17.47 22.07
N VAL A 186 -0.52 -16.52 21.33
CA VAL A 186 -1.27 -15.67 20.38
C VAL A 186 -1.06 -16.25 18.99
N PRO A 187 -2.06 -16.91 18.37
CA PRO A 187 -1.92 -17.45 17.04
C PRO A 187 -1.65 -16.34 16.01
N VAL A 188 -0.69 -16.61 15.13
CA VAL A 188 -0.28 -15.72 14.04
C VAL A 188 -0.43 -16.46 12.72
N GLY A 189 -0.98 -15.81 11.72
CA GLY A 189 -1.14 -16.36 10.37
C GLY A 189 0.21 -16.59 9.67
N PRO A 190 0.24 -17.40 8.59
CA PRO A 190 1.46 -17.80 7.89
C PRO A 190 2.13 -16.65 7.11
N GLY A 191 1.53 -15.49 7.08
CA GLY A 191 1.93 -14.34 6.27
C GLY A 191 1.10 -14.23 5.00
N ARG A 192 0.95 -13.01 4.51
CA ARG A 192 0.22 -12.66 3.29
C ARG A 192 0.85 -11.45 2.60
N GLY A 193 0.28 -11.05 1.45
CA GLY A 193 0.78 -9.91 0.69
C GLY A 193 2.17 -10.18 0.09
N SER A 194 2.88 -9.09 -0.19
CA SER A 194 4.22 -9.16 -0.83
C SER A 194 5.32 -9.68 0.09
N GLY A 195 5.16 -9.54 1.42
CA GLY A 195 6.13 -9.99 2.42
C GLY A 195 6.38 -11.50 2.41
N ALA A 196 5.40 -12.30 1.94
CA ALA A 196 5.56 -13.72 1.74
C ALA A 196 6.64 -14.09 0.70
N GLY A 197 7.05 -13.15 -0.16
CA GLY A 197 8.13 -13.33 -1.14
C GLY A 197 9.55 -13.24 -0.56
N SER A 198 9.71 -12.90 0.72
CA SER A 198 11.02 -12.75 1.36
C SER A 198 11.47 -14.01 2.07
N LEU A 199 12.63 -14.53 1.66
CA LEU A 199 13.30 -15.65 2.34
C LEU A 199 13.85 -15.22 3.71
N VAL A 200 14.33 -13.98 3.84
CA VAL A 200 14.74 -13.42 5.14
C VAL A 200 13.57 -13.42 6.11
N ALA A 201 12.37 -13.00 5.67
CA ALA A 201 11.16 -13.03 6.50
C ALA A 201 10.79 -14.47 6.93
N TYR A 202 10.93 -15.43 6.04
CA TYR A 202 10.73 -16.87 6.33
C TYR A 202 11.73 -17.38 7.35
N CYS A 203 13.02 -17.07 7.19
CA CYS A 203 14.08 -17.46 8.12
C CYS A 203 13.91 -16.83 9.51
N LEU A 204 13.48 -15.58 9.58
CA LEU A 204 13.22 -14.87 10.83
C LEU A 204 11.91 -15.30 11.53
N GLY A 205 11.11 -16.16 10.93
CA GLY A 205 9.83 -16.63 11.47
C GLY A 205 8.70 -15.59 11.37
N ILE A 206 8.87 -14.57 10.53
CA ILE A 206 7.83 -13.59 10.20
C ILE A 206 6.75 -14.27 9.36
N THR A 207 7.16 -15.04 8.35
CA THR A 207 6.28 -15.84 7.50
C THR A 207 6.55 -17.33 7.67
N ASP A 208 5.58 -18.17 7.30
CA ASP A 208 5.69 -19.63 7.34
C ASP A 208 5.50 -20.26 5.94
N LEU A 209 5.67 -19.45 4.88
CA LEU A 209 5.64 -19.85 3.48
C LEU A 209 7.06 -19.82 2.90
N ASP A 210 7.48 -20.92 2.29
CA ASP A 210 8.77 -20.99 1.59
C ASP A 210 8.69 -20.28 0.23
N PRO A 211 9.32 -19.11 0.04
CA PRO A 211 9.19 -18.35 -1.19
C PRO A 211 9.84 -19.03 -2.39
N LEU A 212 10.86 -19.88 -2.21
CA LEU A 212 11.49 -20.59 -3.31
C LEU A 212 10.60 -21.70 -3.84
N HIS A 213 9.99 -22.46 -2.93
CA HIS A 213 9.06 -23.53 -3.30
C HIS A 213 7.87 -23.01 -4.13
N TYR A 214 7.34 -21.84 -3.78
CA TYR A 214 6.20 -21.22 -4.48
C TYR A 214 6.61 -20.24 -5.59
N GLY A 215 7.90 -20.10 -5.92
CA GLY A 215 8.38 -19.19 -6.96
C GLY A 215 8.05 -17.72 -6.70
N LEU A 216 8.00 -17.29 -5.44
CA LEU A 216 7.65 -15.93 -5.06
C LEU A 216 8.83 -14.97 -5.25
N LEU A 217 8.55 -13.79 -5.82
CA LEU A 217 9.57 -12.78 -6.13
C LEU A 217 9.74 -11.81 -4.96
N PHE A 218 10.98 -11.68 -4.48
CA PHE A 218 11.35 -10.71 -3.45
C PHE A 218 11.20 -9.26 -3.91
N GLU A 219 11.45 -8.99 -5.19
CA GLU A 219 11.37 -7.66 -5.79
C GLU A 219 9.95 -7.05 -5.76
N ARG A 220 8.93 -7.87 -5.57
CA ARG A 220 7.55 -7.41 -5.32
C ARG A 220 7.38 -6.83 -3.93
N PHE A 221 8.18 -7.30 -2.97
CA PHE A 221 8.16 -6.83 -1.59
C PHE A 221 9.11 -5.66 -1.38
N LEU A 222 10.36 -5.79 -1.82
CA LEU A 222 11.40 -4.79 -1.66
C LEU A 222 12.20 -4.63 -2.95
N ASN A 223 12.15 -3.43 -3.52
CA ASN A 223 12.87 -3.10 -4.75
C ASN A 223 13.65 -1.79 -4.55
N PRO A 224 14.99 -1.78 -4.74
CA PRO A 224 15.81 -0.57 -4.62
C PRO A 224 15.38 0.59 -5.55
N GLU A 225 14.79 0.27 -6.69
CA GLU A 225 14.27 1.27 -7.64
C GLU A 225 12.98 1.94 -7.17
N ARG A 226 12.27 1.31 -6.23
CA ARG A 226 11.03 1.81 -5.66
C ARG A 226 11.26 2.22 -4.21
N VAL A 227 11.52 3.49 -3.98
CA VAL A 227 11.78 4.06 -2.64
C VAL A 227 10.48 4.10 -1.82
N SER A 228 10.02 2.94 -1.36
CA SER A 228 8.92 2.84 -0.40
C SER A 228 9.35 1.97 0.77
N MET A 229 8.88 2.33 1.96
CA MET A 229 9.08 1.48 3.14
C MET A 229 8.36 0.14 2.93
N PRO A 230 9.01 -1.00 3.27
CA PRO A 230 8.33 -2.30 3.21
C PRO A 230 7.16 -2.34 4.20
N ASP A 231 6.13 -3.11 3.86
CA ASP A 231 4.95 -3.31 4.69
C ASP A 231 4.67 -4.79 4.85
N PHE A 232 4.67 -5.27 6.12
CA PHE A 232 4.29 -6.64 6.45
C PHE A 232 2.84 -6.69 6.86
N ASP A 233 2.05 -7.40 6.08
CA ASP A 233 0.69 -7.78 6.44
C ASP A 233 0.70 -9.00 7.38
N VAL A 234 0.28 -8.81 8.63
CA VAL A 234 0.30 -9.87 9.65
C VAL A 234 -1.10 -10.05 10.23
N ASP A 235 -1.58 -11.29 10.20
CA ASP A 235 -2.86 -11.66 10.76
C ASP A 235 -2.68 -12.24 12.17
N PHE A 236 -3.27 -11.59 13.18
CA PHE A 236 -3.30 -12.08 14.56
C PHE A 236 -4.69 -12.59 14.93
N CYS A 237 -4.74 -13.55 15.85
CA CYS A 237 -5.98 -14.00 16.45
C CYS A 237 -6.76 -12.79 17.04
N GLN A 238 -8.00 -12.60 16.60
CA GLN A 238 -8.83 -11.47 16.99
C GLN A 238 -8.99 -11.33 18.51
N HIS A 239 -9.14 -12.44 19.22
CA HIS A 239 -9.33 -12.43 20.68
C HIS A 239 -8.06 -12.04 21.48
N ASN A 240 -6.87 -12.29 20.91
CA ASN A 240 -5.61 -12.15 21.63
C ASN A 240 -4.68 -11.06 21.07
N ARG A 241 -5.08 -10.36 19.97
CA ARG A 241 -4.23 -9.35 19.33
C ARG A 241 -3.81 -8.22 20.28
N ASP A 242 -4.68 -7.86 21.21
CA ASP A 242 -4.39 -6.78 22.15
C ASP A 242 -3.18 -7.08 23.04
N ARG A 243 -2.93 -8.35 23.37
CA ARG A 243 -1.75 -8.78 24.10
C ARG A 243 -0.46 -8.49 23.31
N THR A 244 -0.49 -8.65 22.00
CA THR A 244 0.63 -8.29 21.12
C THR A 244 0.84 -6.78 21.10
N ILE A 245 -0.24 -6.00 20.98
CA ILE A 245 -0.17 -4.53 21.00
C ILE A 245 0.41 -4.03 22.33
N GLU A 246 0.00 -4.59 23.46
CA GLU A 246 0.55 -4.27 24.78
C GLU A 246 2.03 -4.62 24.89
N TYR A 247 2.44 -5.78 24.35
CA TYR A 247 3.85 -6.17 24.29
C TYR A 247 4.68 -5.14 23.54
N VAL A 248 4.24 -4.77 22.32
CA VAL A 248 4.94 -3.79 21.46
C VAL A 248 5.05 -2.43 22.16
N LYS A 249 3.96 -1.94 22.78
CA LYS A 249 3.97 -0.70 23.58
C LYS A 249 4.96 -0.74 24.74
N ARG A 250 5.03 -1.88 25.41
CA ARG A 250 5.94 -2.06 26.56
C ARG A 250 7.41 -2.10 26.13
N VAL A 251 7.72 -2.73 25.00
CA VAL A 251 9.11 -2.94 24.53
C VAL A 251 9.64 -1.70 23.81
N TYR A 252 8.81 -1.08 22.96
CA TYR A 252 9.25 0.02 22.09
C TYR A 252 8.77 1.40 22.53
N GLY A 253 7.98 1.48 23.59
CA GLY A 253 7.43 2.71 24.14
C GLY A 253 5.99 2.99 23.66
N ALA A 254 5.15 3.47 24.57
CA ALA A 254 3.74 3.77 24.27
C ALA A 254 3.60 4.88 23.21
N ASP A 255 4.53 5.84 23.20
CA ASP A 255 4.53 6.96 22.24
C ASP A 255 5.01 6.55 20.85
N ALA A 256 5.66 5.39 20.70
CA ALA A 256 6.12 4.84 19.42
C ALA A 256 5.09 3.90 18.76
N VAL A 257 3.96 3.63 19.43
CA VAL A 257 2.95 2.66 18.97
C VAL A 257 1.58 3.31 18.93
N SER A 258 0.99 3.38 17.75
CA SER A 258 -0.32 3.97 17.53
C SER A 258 -1.21 3.04 16.70
N GLN A 259 -2.51 3.08 16.98
CA GLN A 259 -3.50 2.43 16.13
C GLN A 259 -4.10 3.46 15.17
N ILE A 260 -4.21 3.10 13.90
CA ILE A 260 -4.89 3.93 12.92
C ILE A 260 -6.39 3.67 13.06
N VAL A 261 -7.17 4.75 13.26
CA VAL A 261 -8.63 4.68 13.28
C VAL A 261 -9.11 4.43 11.85
N THR A 262 -9.77 3.30 11.64
CA THR A 262 -10.43 2.97 10.37
C THR A 262 -11.94 3.06 10.55
N PHE A 263 -12.60 3.84 9.69
CA PHE A 263 -14.06 3.89 9.64
C PHE A 263 -14.55 2.88 8.61
N GLY A 264 -15.33 1.90 9.06
CA GLY A 264 -16.02 0.94 8.20
C GLY A 264 -17.46 1.37 7.98
N ALA A 265 -17.93 1.34 6.74
CA ALA A 265 -19.37 1.43 6.44
C ALA A 265 -19.87 0.04 6.01
N MET A 266 -20.93 -0.43 6.62
CA MET A 266 -21.59 -1.65 6.17
C MET A 266 -22.37 -1.33 4.89
N GLY A 267 -21.92 -1.89 3.75
CA GLY A 267 -22.69 -1.81 2.51
C GLY A 267 -24.02 -2.54 2.63
N ALA A 268 -25.06 -2.04 1.97
CA ALA A 268 -26.44 -2.59 2.07
C ALA A 268 -26.50 -4.12 1.85
N LYS A 269 -25.70 -4.66 0.93
CA LYS A 269 -25.63 -6.11 0.66
C LYS A 269 -25.01 -6.91 1.82
N ALA A 270 -24.07 -6.34 2.55
CA ALA A 270 -23.47 -6.99 3.73
C ALA A 270 -24.46 -6.98 4.90
N VAL A 271 -25.07 -5.82 5.17
CA VAL A 271 -26.08 -5.66 6.25
C VAL A 271 -27.18 -6.70 6.15
N VAL A 272 -27.75 -6.93 4.95
CA VAL A 272 -28.83 -7.92 4.75
C VAL A 272 -28.40 -9.37 5.03
N ARG A 273 -27.08 -9.65 4.99
CA ARG A 273 -26.56 -11.00 5.31
C ARG A 273 -26.21 -11.17 6.79
N ASP A 274 -25.84 -10.08 7.44
CA ASP A 274 -25.27 -10.08 8.79
C ASP A 274 -26.33 -9.78 9.87
N VAL A 275 -27.52 -9.33 9.47
CA VAL A 275 -28.72 -9.11 10.29
C VAL A 275 -29.80 -10.10 9.93
#